data_34a08e7db3d27f309b687635ed7e0714
#
_entry.id   34a08e7db3d27f309b687635ed7e0714
#
_cell.length_a   1.000
_cell.length_b   1.000
_cell.length_c   1.000
_cell.angle_alpha   90.00
_cell.angle_beta   90.00
_cell.angle_gamma   90.00
#
_symmetry.space_group_name_H-M   'P 1'
#
loop_
_entity.id
_entity.type
_entity.pdbx_description
1 polymer ?
#
loop_
_entity_poly.entity_id
_entity_poly.type
_entity_poly.pdbx_seq_one_letter_code
_entity_poly.pdbx_strand_id
1 'polypeptide(L)'
;MDFKTVLRYRQNRVILPRHVRGDFVCLAGSRQDIFCCERAVLYVREKARLMDEAAVNRALMRLSHEIAERNRGVENVCLVGIRRRGEPLAKQIRANIIKIEGVEVPCGSVDVRYYRDDLQPLAVDPIVTKAQLDFPVADKTVVLVDDVLYTGRTVRAAMEAVLKCGRPRAIQLAVLVDRGHRELPIRADYVGKNVPTSHTELIEARLPEYDGETGVWLMEL
;
A
#
# COMPACT_ATOMS: atom_id res chain seq x y z
N MET A 1 7.21 -7.37 12.93
CA MET A 1 5.98 -6.70 13.42
C MET A 1 5.61 -5.64 12.39
N ASP A 2 4.47 -5.80 11.77
CA ASP A 2 3.98 -4.96 10.67
C ASP A 2 3.61 -3.58 11.21
N PHE A 3 4.13 -2.49 10.64
CA PHE A 3 3.76 -1.12 11.03
C PHE A 3 2.24 -0.89 10.84
N LYS A 4 1.63 -1.57 9.86
CA LYS A 4 0.16 -1.63 9.71
C LYS A 4 -0.53 -2.45 10.82
N THR A 5 0.17 -3.36 11.49
CA THR A 5 -0.37 -4.18 12.61
C THR A 5 -0.15 -3.52 13.97
N VAL A 6 0.82 -2.63 14.09
CA VAL A 6 1.10 -1.87 15.34
C VAL A 6 0.17 -0.67 15.47
N LEU A 7 -0.44 -0.21 14.35
CA LEU A 7 -1.54 0.74 14.37
C LEU A 7 -2.85 0.06 14.84
N ARG A 8 -2.84 -0.49 16.07
CA ARG A 8 -4.09 -0.79 16.77
C ARG A 8 -4.64 0.52 17.29
N TYR A 9 -5.58 1.08 16.54
CA TYR A 9 -6.42 2.16 17.01
C TYR A 9 -7.18 1.71 18.27
N ARG A 10 -6.70 2.13 19.42
CA ARG A 10 -7.53 2.30 20.62
C ARG A 10 -7.54 3.80 20.90
N GLN A 11 -8.65 4.42 20.63
CA GLN A 11 -8.93 5.82 21.03
C GLN A 11 -7.89 6.85 20.54
N ASN A 12 -7.67 6.97 19.22
CA ASN A 12 -6.77 7.98 18.60
C ASN A 12 -5.31 7.97 19.09
N ARG A 13 -4.76 6.82 19.48
CA ARG A 13 -3.38 6.69 19.94
C ARG A 13 -2.61 5.67 19.12
N VAL A 14 -1.44 6.05 18.60
CA VAL A 14 -0.47 5.17 17.96
C VAL A 14 0.68 4.93 18.92
N ILE A 15 0.99 3.67 19.23
CA ILE A 15 2.14 3.29 20.05
C ILE A 15 3.28 2.93 19.11
N LEU A 16 4.34 3.73 19.11
CA LEU A 16 5.55 3.46 18.34
C LEU A 16 6.46 2.45 19.07
N PRO A 17 7.17 1.58 18.33
CA PRO A 17 8.20 0.74 18.92
C PRO A 17 9.40 1.57 19.41
N ARG A 18 10.15 1.05 20.42
CA ARG A 18 11.23 1.70 21.18
C ARG A 18 12.41 2.31 20.38
N HIS A 19 12.49 2.16 19.08
CA HIS A 19 13.68 2.49 18.27
C HIS A 19 13.52 3.70 17.34
N VAL A 20 12.42 4.42 17.40
CA VAL A 20 12.30 5.69 16.66
C VAL A 20 12.95 6.80 17.49
N ARG A 21 14.25 7.03 17.28
CA ARG A 21 14.95 8.23 17.80
C ARG A 21 14.73 9.37 16.82
N GLY A 22 13.86 10.28 17.16
CA GLY A 22 13.74 11.60 16.56
C GLY A 22 13.61 12.61 17.69
N ASP A 23 14.10 13.84 17.50
CA ASP A 23 14.02 14.93 18.48
C ASP A 23 12.57 15.32 18.72
N PHE A 24 11.89 14.59 19.59
CA PHE A 24 10.54 14.92 20.02
C PHE A 24 10.60 15.74 21.31
N VAL A 25 10.17 16.98 21.21
CA VAL A 25 9.99 17.86 22.39
C VAL A 25 8.82 17.33 23.21
N CYS A 26 9.11 16.84 24.39
CA CYS A 26 8.10 16.42 25.35
C CYS A 26 7.47 17.67 25.98
N LEU A 27 6.24 18.02 25.59
CA LEU A 27 5.43 19.03 26.25
C LEU A 27 4.74 18.45 27.49
N ALA A 28 5.51 18.10 28.51
CA ALA A 28 4.99 17.77 29.82
C ALA A 28 5.55 18.78 30.83
N GLY A 29 4.66 19.63 31.31
CA GLY A 29 4.99 20.58 32.38
C GLY A 29 5.02 19.86 33.73
N SER A 30 6.23 19.59 34.24
CA SER A 30 6.69 19.65 35.61
C SER A 30 7.98 18.81 35.79
N ARG A 31 8.86 19.33 36.63
CA ARG A 31 10.27 18.89 36.80
C ARG A 31 10.48 17.56 37.56
N GLN A 32 9.50 16.71 37.75
CA GLN A 32 9.63 15.53 38.61
C GLN A 32 9.47 14.14 37.96
N ASP A 33 9.16 14.05 36.64
CA ASP A 33 8.94 12.77 35.98
C ASP A 33 10.02 12.43 34.92
N ILE A 34 11.29 12.36 35.36
CA ILE A 34 12.44 12.04 34.48
C ILE A 34 12.50 10.54 34.11
N PHE A 35 11.64 9.68 34.61
CA PHE A 35 11.80 8.22 34.47
C PHE A 35 10.72 7.52 33.60
N CYS A 36 9.86 8.21 32.90
CA CYS A 36 8.77 7.57 32.15
C CYS A 36 8.69 7.97 30.67
N CYS A 37 9.81 8.14 29.98
CA CYS A 37 9.82 8.41 28.54
C CYS A 37 10.14 7.15 27.71
N GLU A 38 9.51 5.98 28.02
CA GLU A 38 9.73 4.75 27.25
C GLU A 38 8.75 4.54 26.09
N ARG A 39 7.70 5.35 25.95
CA ARG A 39 6.74 5.23 24.84
C ARG A 39 6.23 6.61 24.42
N ALA A 40 6.75 7.13 23.34
CA ALA A 40 6.10 8.26 22.67
C ALA A 40 4.75 7.79 22.13
N VAL A 41 3.66 8.40 22.59
CA VAL A 41 2.32 8.20 22.03
C VAL A 41 2.09 9.32 21.03
N LEU A 42 2.15 8.99 19.74
CA LEU A 42 1.75 9.93 18.69
C LEU A 42 0.23 9.99 18.60
N TYR A 43 -0.32 11.17 18.67
CA TYR A 43 -1.73 11.42 18.42
C TYR A 43 -1.92 11.64 16.93
N VAL A 44 -2.55 10.70 16.26
CA VAL A 44 -2.94 10.81 14.86
C VAL A 44 -4.38 11.26 14.79
N ARG A 45 -4.64 12.38 14.13
CA ARG A 45 -5.99 12.90 13.92
C ARG A 45 -6.37 12.88 12.45
N GLU A 46 -7.64 12.68 12.19
CA GLU A 46 -8.20 12.87 10.85
C GLU A 46 -8.20 14.36 10.52
N LYS A 47 -7.48 14.73 9.44
CA LYS A 47 -7.40 16.10 8.94
C LYS A 47 -8.47 16.36 7.89
N ALA A 48 -8.62 15.44 6.95
CA ALA A 48 -9.61 15.54 5.89
C ALA A 48 -9.92 14.18 5.26
N ARG A 49 -11.16 14.01 4.81
CA ARG A 49 -11.54 12.90 3.91
C ARG A 49 -11.24 13.29 2.47
N LEU A 50 -10.34 12.57 1.82
CA LEU A 50 -9.87 12.86 0.45
C LEU A 50 -10.71 12.19 -0.62
N MET A 51 -11.25 10.99 -0.33
CA MET A 51 -12.11 10.23 -1.22
C MET A 51 -13.18 9.51 -0.39
N ASP A 52 -14.41 9.62 -0.80
CA ASP A 52 -15.52 8.80 -0.33
C ASP A 52 -15.58 7.48 -1.12
N GLU A 53 -16.47 6.58 -0.75
CA GLU A 53 -16.66 5.30 -1.43
C GLU A 53 -16.95 5.46 -2.92
N ALA A 54 -17.82 6.40 -3.28
CA ALA A 54 -18.16 6.66 -4.67
C ALA A 54 -16.96 7.15 -5.48
N ALA A 55 -16.10 7.99 -4.88
CA ALA A 55 -14.86 8.46 -5.50
C ALA A 55 -13.83 7.35 -5.67
N VAL A 56 -13.69 6.45 -4.67
CA VAL A 56 -12.83 5.26 -4.76
C VAL A 56 -13.31 4.35 -5.90
N ASN A 57 -14.60 4.05 -5.94
CA ASN A 57 -15.17 3.20 -7.00
C ASN A 57 -15.00 3.80 -8.40
N ARG A 58 -15.20 5.12 -8.57
CA ARG A 58 -14.92 5.80 -9.85
C ARG A 58 -13.44 5.74 -10.22
N ALA A 59 -12.54 5.93 -9.26
CA ALA A 59 -11.10 5.83 -9.50
C ALA A 59 -10.70 4.41 -9.96
N LEU A 60 -11.19 3.37 -9.28
CA LEU A 60 -10.90 1.98 -9.65
C LEU A 60 -11.49 1.62 -11.02
N MET A 61 -12.70 2.11 -11.36
CA MET A 61 -13.28 1.91 -12.69
C MET A 61 -12.40 2.57 -13.76
N ARG A 62 -11.95 3.81 -13.55
CA ARG A 62 -11.06 4.51 -14.47
C ARG A 62 -9.73 3.78 -14.64
N LEU A 63 -9.10 3.34 -13.55
CA LEU A 63 -7.87 2.56 -13.60
C LEU A 63 -8.06 1.27 -14.40
N SER A 64 -9.22 0.61 -14.31
CA SER A 64 -9.53 -0.61 -15.05
C SER A 64 -9.58 -0.34 -16.57
N HIS A 65 -10.18 0.78 -16.99
CA HIS A 65 -10.16 1.21 -18.40
C HIS A 65 -8.74 1.55 -18.88
N GLU A 66 -7.97 2.31 -18.08
CA GLU A 66 -6.59 2.68 -18.43
C GLU A 66 -5.68 1.43 -18.58
N ILE A 67 -5.87 0.41 -17.72
CA ILE A 67 -5.14 -0.86 -17.81
C ILE A 67 -5.50 -1.59 -19.11
N ALA A 68 -6.76 -1.72 -19.45
CA ALA A 68 -7.21 -2.38 -20.68
C ALA A 68 -6.71 -1.64 -21.93
N GLU A 69 -6.85 -0.32 -21.98
CA GLU A 69 -6.44 0.52 -23.11
C GLU A 69 -4.92 0.47 -23.34
N ARG A 70 -4.11 0.68 -22.29
CA ARG A 70 -2.64 0.71 -22.41
C ARG A 70 -2.08 -0.63 -22.84
N ASN A 71 -2.69 -1.73 -22.44
CA ASN A 71 -2.27 -3.07 -22.79
C ASN A 71 -2.90 -3.58 -24.10
N ARG A 72 -3.79 -2.78 -24.76
CA ARG A 72 -4.49 -3.14 -26.00
C ARG A 72 -5.29 -4.44 -25.86
N GLY A 73 -6.03 -4.56 -24.79
CA GLY A 73 -6.73 -5.74 -24.34
C GLY A 73 -6.10 -6.33 -23.08
N VAL A 74 -6.72 -7.35 -22.53
CA VAL A 74 -6.36 -7.91 -21.22
C VAL A 74 -5.94 -9.38 -21.24
N GLU A 75 -5.85 -10.01 -22.41
CA GLU A 75 -5.57 -11.45 -22.57
C GLU A 75 -4.20 -11.85 -21.98
N ASN A 76 -3.23 -10.94 -22.08
CA ASN A 76 -1.87 -11.14 -21.55
C ASN A 76 -1.60 -10.37 -20.26
N VAL A 77 -2.66 -9.89 -19.58
CA VAL A 77 -2.56 -9.16 -18.31
C VAL A 77 -2.88 -10.11 -17.16
N CYS A 78 -2.17 -9.95 -16.04
CA CYS A 78 -2.54 -10.53 -14.77
C CYS A 78 -2.39 -9.48 -13.65
N LEU A 79 -3.26 -9.55 -12.65
CA LEU A 79 -3.28 -8.63 -11.52
C LEU A 79 -2.65 -9.29 -10.31
N VAL A 80 -1.82 -8.53 -9.58
CA VAL A 80 -1.18 -9.01 -8.36
C VAL A 80 -1.33 -7.94 -7.28
N GLY A 81 -2.21 -8.19 -6.32
CA GLY A 81 -2.43 -7.31 -5.19
C GLY A 81 -1.32 -7.42 -4.15
N ILE A 82 -0.76 -6.31 -3.69
CA ILE A 82 0.18 -6.28 -2.58
C ILE A 82 -0.62 -6.34 -1.27
N ARG A 83 -0.37 -7.36 -0.46
CA ARG A 83 -1.08 -7.53 0.82
C ARG A 83 -0.76 -6.39 1.78
N ARG A 84 -1.73 -5.85 2.55
CA ARG A 84 -3.11 -6.37 2.69
C ARG A 84 -4.09 -5.69 1.69
N ARG A 85 -4.08 -4.37 1.63
CA ARG A 85 -5.12 -3.56 0.97
C ARG A 85 -5.05 -3.60 -0.55
N GLY A 86 -3.89 -3.89 -1.14
CA GLY A 86 -3.77 -4.10 -2.58
C GLY A 86 -4.54 -5.33 -3.09
N GLU A 87 -4.73 -6.37 -2.26
CA GLU A 87 -5.46 -7.59 -2.68
C GLU A 87 -6.95 -7.33 -2.98
N PRO A 88 -7.75 -6.72 -2.08
CA PRO A 88 -9.15 -6.40 -2.40
C PRO A 88 -9.26 -5.38 -3.55
N LEU A 89 -8.34 -4.41 -3.65
CA LEU A 89 -8.32 -3.47 -4.77
C LEU A 89 -8.07 -4.19 -6.11
N ALA A 90 -7.16 -5.15 -6.16
CA ALA A 90 -6.91 -5.96 -7.35
C ALA A 90 -8.14 -6.78 -7.74
N LYS A 91 -8.85 -7.37 -6.77
CA LYS A 91 -10.11 -8.10 -7.01
C LYS A 91 -11.20 -7.19 -7.57
N GLN A 92 -11.30 -5.96 -7.08
CA GLN A 92 -12.27 -5.00 -7.57
C GLN A 92 -11.92 -4.50 -8.99
N ILE A 93 -10.64 -4.24 -9.28
CA ILE A 93 -10.15 -3.94 -10.64
C ILE A 93 -10.46 -5.11 -11.58
N ARG A 94 -10.19 -6.36 -11.17
CA ARG A 94 -10.56 -7.55 -11.95
C ARG A 94 -12.05 -7.58 -12.28
N ALA A 95 -12.91 -7.38 -11.28
CA ALA A 95 -14.36 -7.36 -11.48
C ALA A 95 -14.80 -6.26 -12.45
N ASN A 96 -14.15 -5.10 -12.42
CA ASN A 96 -14.41 -4.01 -13.35
C ASN A 96 -13.94 -4.37 -14.77
N ILE A 97 -12.76 -4.95 -14.93
CA ILE A 97 -12.24 -5.39 -16.24
C ILE A 97 -13.16 -6.42 -16.86
N ILE A 98 -13.67 -7.39 -16.11
CA ILE A 98 -14.65 -8.37 -16.60
C ILE A 98 -15.91 -7.68 -17.12
N LYS A 99 -16.39 -6.63 -16.46
CA LYS A 99 -17.55 -5.85 -16.93
C LYS A 99 -17.27 -5.07 -18.20
N ILE A 100 -16.04 -4.58 -18.39
CA ILE A 100 -15.62 -3.75 -19.52
C ILE A 100 -15.32 -4.61 -20.74
N GLU A 101 -14.49 -5.63 -20.58
CA GLU A 101 -13.93 -6.44 -21.68
C GLU A 101 -14.61 -7.80 -21.86
N GLY A 102 -15.39 -8.26 -20.88
CA GLY A 102 -16.01 -9.58 -20.90
C GLY A 102 -15.01 -10.75 -20.72
N VAL A 103 -13.75 -10.45 -20.38
CA VAL A 103 -12.65 -11.42 -20.28
C VAL A 103 -12.19 -11.55 -18.83
N GLU A 104 -11.99 -12.78 -18.35
CA GLU A 104 -11.40 -13.02 -17.04
C GLU A 104 -9.89 -12.79 -17.06
N VAL A 105 -9.41 -11.99 -16.08
CA VAL A 105 -8.00 -11.72 -15.87
C VAL A 105 -7.52 -12.50 -14.63
N PRO A 106 -6.42 -13.27 -14.72
CA PRO A 106 -5.84 -13.92 -13.56
C PRO A 106 -5.49 -12.91 -12.47
N CYS A 107 -5.83 -13.24 -11.21
CA CYS A 107 -5.61 -12.34 -10.08
C CYS A 107 -5.03 -13.12 -8.89
N GLY A 108 -3.90 -12.65 -8.38
CA GLY A 108 -3.23 -13.23 -7.22
C GLY A 108 -2.79 -12.18 -6.21
N SER A 109 -2.01 -12.58 -5.22
CA SER A 109 -1.47 -11.63 -4.23
C SER A 109 -0.04 -11.98 -3.83
N VAL A 110 0.72 -10.95 -3.42
CA VAL A 110 2.05 -11.10 -2.83
C VAL A 110 2.07 -10.49 -1.43
N ASP A 111 2.76 -11.18 -0.53
CA ASP A 111 2.94 -10.72 0.85
C ASP A 111 4.37 -10.22 1.01
N VAL A 112 4.53 -8.92 1.28
CA VAL A 112 5.83 -8.23 1.35
C VAL A 112 6.22 -7.81 2.77
N ARG A 113 5.56 -8.36 3.79
CA ARG A 113 5.77 -7.94 5.20
C ARG A 113 7.22 -8.03 5.67
N TYR A 114 8.01 -8.90 5.08
CA TYR A 114 9.41 -9.14 5.47
C TYR A 114 10.44 -8.34 4.66
N TYR A 115 10.00 -7.55 3.68
CA TYR A 115 10.88 -6.74 2.84
C TYR A 115 10.93 -5.26 3.25
N ARG A 116 10.39 -4.92 4.40
CA ARG A 116 10.38 -3.53 4.86
C ARG A 116 11.64 -3.26 5.66
N ASP A 117 12.60 -2.56 5.04
CA ASP A 117 13.90 -2.20 5.63
C ASP A 117 13.77 -1.25 6.84
N ASP A 118 12.59 -0.63 7.04
CA ASP A 118 12.29 0.28 8.13
C ASP A 118 11.96 -0.42 9.46
N LEU A 119 11.89 -1.77 9.50
CA LEU A 119 11.45 -2.52 10.67
C LEU A 119 12.51 -3.36 11.38
N GLN A 120 13.74 -3.53 10.84
CA GLN A 120 14.81 -4.25 11.55
C GLN A 120 16.22 -3.74 11.23
N PRO A 121 17.05 -3.42 12.27
CA PRO A 121 18.47 -3.11 12.12
C PRO A 121 19.39 -4.34 12.17
N LEU A 122 18.90 -5.58 12.07
CA LEU A 122 19.73 -6.78 12.20
C LEU A 122 19.32 -7.85 11.18
N ALA A 123 20.34 -8.24 10.40
CA ALA A 123 20.41 -9.30 9.43
C ALA A 123 19.57 -10.54 9.78
N VAL A 124 18.42 -10.68 9.15
CA VAL A 124 17.82 -11.98 8.93
C VAL A 124 17.62 -12.07 7.42
N ASP A 125 18.16 -13.12 6.79
CA ASP A 125 17.92 -13.41 5.38
C ASP A 125 16.43 -13.32 5.07
N PRO A 126 16.03 -12.60 4.00
CA PRO A 126 14.64 -12.44 3.68
C PRO A 126 14.00 -13.79 3.41
N ILE A 127 13.21 -14.27 4.35
CA ILE A 127 12.38 -15.45 4.13
C ILE A 127 11.42 -15.09 3.00
N VAL A 128 11.59 -15.75 1.86
CA VAL A 128 10.75 -15.60 0.68
C VAL A 128 9.30 -15.84 1.08
N THR A 129 8.55 -14.79 1.23
CA THR A 129 7.13 -14.88 1.51
C THR A 129 6.45 -15.40 0.25
N LYS A 130 5.56 -16.38 0.41
CA LYS A 130 4.91 -17.07 -0.70
C LYS A 130 4.08 -16.07 -1.51
N ALA A 131 4.47 -15.82 -2.75
CA ALA A 131 3.55 -15.27 -3.73
C ALA A 131 2.44 -16.32 -3.93
N GLN A 132 1.19 -15.93 -3.72
CA GLN A 132 0.03 -16.79 -4.02
C GLN A 132 -0.43 -16.48 -5.44
N LEU A 133 0.27 -17.03 -6.41
CA LEU A 133 -0.02 -16.90 -7.83
C LEU A 133 -0.34 -18.31 -8.35
N ASP A 134 -1.63 -18.58 -8.57
CA ASP A 134 -2.12 -19.86 -9.10
C ASP A 134 -2.07 -19.89 -10.64
N PHE A 135 -1.26 -19.01 -11.25
CA PHE A 135 -1.11 -18.84 -12.68
C PHE A 135 0.35 -18.48 -13.04
N PRO A 136 0.82 -18.84 -14.25
CA PRO A 136 2.15 -18.46 -14.72
C PRO A 136 2.22 -16.98 -15.02
N VAL A 137 3.32 -16.32 -14.59
CA VAL A 137 3.60 -14.91 -14.90
C VAL A 137 4.49 -14.74 -16.14
N ALA A 138 5.05 -15.85 -16.65
CA ALA A 138 5.94 -15.81 -17.81
C ALA A 138 5.21 -15.22 -19.03
N ASP A 139 5.92 -14.33 -19.74
CA ASP A 139 5.46 -13.63 -20.95
C ASP A 139 4.19 -12.76 -20.77
N LYS A 140 3.68 -12.63 -19.55
CA LYS A 140 2.53 -11.77 -19.22
C LYS A 140 2.96 -10.39 -18.76
N THR A 141 2.07 -9.41 -18.88
CA THR A 141 2.15 -8.14 -18.20
C THR A 141 1.53 -8.28 -16.81
N VAL A 142 2.34 -8.13 -15.78
CA VAL A 142 1.90 -8.16 -14.39
C VAL A 142 1.57 -6.75 -13.95
N VAL A 143 0.35 -6.49 -13.54
CA VAL A 143 -0.05 -5.22 -12.90
C VAL A 143 -0.05 -5.41 -11.39
N LEU A 144 0.94 -4.83 -10.71
CA LEU A 144 0.97 -4.74 -9.25
C LEU A 144 -0.06 -3.71 -8.79
N VAL A 145 -0.83 -4.06 -7.76
CA VAL A 145 -1.87 -3.17 -7.21
C VAL A 145 -1.60 -2.90 -5.74
N ASP A 146 -1.57 -1.62 -5.34
CA ASP A 146 -1.45 -1.22 -3.94
C ASP A 146 -2.40 -0.07 -3.60
N ASP A 147 -2.59 0.19 -2.29
CA ASP A 147 -3.41 1.30 -1.82
C ASP A 147 -2.68 2.65 -1.92
N VAL A 148 -1.48 2.76 -1.34
CA VAL A 148 -0.74 4.02 -1.25
C VAL A 148 0.71 3.84 -1.68
N LEU A 149 1.13 4.59 -2.68
CA LEU A 149 2.53 4.68 -3.07
C LEU A 149 3.23 5.80 -2.30
N TYR A 150 4.27 5.43 -1.55
CA TYR A 150 5.09 6.34 -0.76
C TYR A 150 6.55 6.27 -1.21
N THR A 151 7.45 5.65 -0.45
CA THR A 151 8.88 5.57 -0.74
C THR A 151 9.23 4.70 -1.95
N GLY A 152 8.39 3.72 -2.27
CA GLY A 152 8.60 2.70 -3.30
C GLY A 152 9.17 1.38 -2.77
N ARG A 153 9.55 1.30 -1.48
CA ARG A 153 10.17 0.09 -0.88
C ARG A 153 9.26 -1.13 -0.95
N THR A 154 7.98 -0.96 -0.63
CA THR A 154 6.97 -2.03 -0.72
C THR A 154 6.85 -2.58 -2.16
N VAL A 155 6.83 -1.67 -3.15
CA VAL A 155 6.74 -2.03 -4.56
C VAL A 155 7.99 -2.77 -5.02
N ARG A 156 9.19 -2.32 -4.63
CA ARG A 156 10.46 -3.02 -4.92
C ARG A 156 10.38 -4.47 -4.46
N ALA A 157 9.96 -4.69 -3.22
CA ALA A 157 9.86 -6.02 -2.66
C ALA A 157 8.80 -6.89 -3.39
N ALA A 158 7.67 -6.29 -3.78
CA ALA A 158 6.65 -6.98 -4.57
C ALA A 158 7.17 -7.38 -5.97
N MET A 159 7.94 -6.51 -6.63
CA MET A 159 8.59 -6.82 -7.90
C MET A 159 9.54 -8.02 -7.76
N GLU A 160 10.38 -8.04 -6.72
CA GLU A 160 11.28 -9.17 -6.45
C GLU A 160 10.51 -10.48 -6.22
N ALA A 161 9.38 -10.42 -5.48
CA ALA A 161 8.53 -11.58 -5.25
C ALA A 161 7.92 -12.14 -6.55
N VAL A 162 7.47 -11.27 -7.44
CA VAL A 162 6.93 -11.65 -8.76
C VAL A 162 8.03 -12.25 -9.65
N LEU A 163 9.21 -11.64 -9.68
CA LEU A 163 10.35 -12.13 -10.50
C LEU A 163 10.84 -13.50 -10.05
N LYS A 164 10.68 -13.88 -8.79
CA LYS A 164 10.95 -15.24 -8.30
C LYS A 164 9.95 -16.28 -8.81
N CYS A 165 8.74 -15.87 -9.19
CA CYS A 165 7.71 -16.76 -9.75
C CYS A 165 7.87 -17.01 -11.25
N GLY A 166 8.72 -16.24 -11.95
CA GLY A 166 8.96 -16.36 -13.37
C GLY A 166 9.42 -15.04 -13.99
N ARG A 167 9.58 -15.02 -15.32
CA ARG A 167 9.98 -13.86 -16.08
C ARG A 167 8.77 -13.21 -16.77
N PRO A 168 8.13 -12.19 -16.18
CA PRO A 168 7.06 -11.47 -16.85
C PRO A 168 7.62 -10.67 -18.04
N ARG A 169 6.78 -10.38 -19.03
CA ARG A 169 7.13 -9.48 -20.14
C ARG A 169 7.32 -8.04 -19.66
N ALA A 170 6.46 -7.62 -18.74
CA ALA A 170 6.53 -6.29 -18.12
C ALA A 170 5.89 -6.35 -16.71
N ILE A 171 6.30 -5.43 -15.86
CA ILE A 171 5.64 -5.16 -14.57
C ILE A 171 5.17 -3.71 -14.62
N GLN A 172 3.89 -3.49 -14.37
CA GLN A 172 3.24 -2.19 -14.26
C GLN A 172 2.73 -2.01 -12.85
N LEU A 173 2.52 -0.78 -12.40
CA LEU A 173 2.08 -0.44 -11.06
C LEU A 173 0.82 0.40 -11.09
N ALA A 174 -0.24 -0.08 -10.42
CA ALA A 174 -1.47 0.65 -10.19
C ALA A 174 -1.62 0.94 -8.69
N VAL A 175 -1.92 2.20 -8.34
CA VAL A 175 -2.12 2.61 -6.95
C VAL A 175 -3.37 3.47 -6.81
N LEU A 176 -4.07 3.31 -5.69
CA LEU A 176 -5.23 4.16 -5.42
C LEU A 176 -4.80 5.61 -5.15
N VAL A 177 -3.72 5.78 -4.36
CA VAL A 177 -3.18 7.11 -4.06
C VAL A 177 -1.66 7.12 -4.22
N ASP A 178 -1.16 8.16 -4.86
CA ASP A 178 0.24 8.53 -4.89
C ASP A 178 0.46 9.76 -4.00
N ARG A 179 1.26 9.62 -2.91
CA ARG A 179 1.50 10.70 -1.95
C ARG A 179 2.84 11.43 -2.15
N GLY A 180 3.66 11.01 -3.12
CA GLY A 180 5.00 11.56 -3.30
C GLY A 180 6.04 10.95 -2.36
N HIS A 181 7.14 11.69 -2.09
CA HIS A 181 8.24 11.33 -1.20
C HIS A 181 8.94 10.00 -1.55
N ARG A 182 9.32 9.85 -2.82
CA ARG A 182 10.06 8.67 -3.29
C ARG A 182 11.48 8.63 -2.74
N GLU A 183 11.88 7.45 -2.28
CA GLU A 183 13.27 7.10 -1.98
C GLU A 183 13.89 6.21 -3.08
N LEU A 184 13.05 5.56 -3.87
CA LEU A 184 13.44 4.73 -5.00
C LEU A 184 12.87 5.32 -6.30
N PRO A 185 13.53 5.12 -7.47
CA PRO A 185 13.09 5.63 -8.77
C PRO A 185 11.89 4.81 -9.31
N ILE A 186 10.84 4.65 -8.50
CA ILE A 186 9.63 3.91 -8.83
C ILE A 186 8.48 4.90 -9.01
N ARG A 187 7.79 4.79 -10.14
CA ARG A 187 6.60 5.58 -10.47
C ARG A 187 5.45 4.65 -10.82
N ALA A 188 4.25 4.99 -10.37
CA ALA A 188 3.06 4.26 -10.78
C ALA A 188 2.70 4.58 -12.23
N ASP A 189 2.27 3.55 -12.95
CA ASP A 189 1.75 3.64 -14.33
C ASP A 189 0.31 4.14 -14.33
N TYR A 190 -0.45 3.78 -13.28
CA TYR A 190 -1.86 4.09 -13.11
C TYR A 190 -2.07 4.63 -11.69
N VAL A 191 -2.65 5.83 -11.60
CA VAL A 191 -2.84 6.53 -10.30
C VAL A 191 -4.29 6.94 -10.15
N GLY A 192 -4.94 6.47 -9.09
CA GLY A 192 -6.29 6.89 -8.73
C GLY A 192 -6.36 8.36 -8.36
N LYS A 193 -5.51 8.82 -7.46
CA LYS A 193 -5.41 10.23 -7.07
C LYS A 193 -3.98 10.58 -6.65
N ASN A 194 -3.47 11.70 -7.15
CA ASN A 194 -2.22 12.30 -6.64
C ASN A 194 -2.56 13.22 -5.45
N VAL A 195 -1.90 12.99 -4.33
CA VAL A 195 -2.07 13.75 -3.09
C VAL A 195 -0.70 14.08 -2.51
N PRO A 196 -0.06 15.16 -2.92
CA PRO A 196 1.17 15.62 -2.27
C PRO A 196 0.91 15.85 -0.79
N THR A 197 1.74 15.27 0.07
CA THR A 197 1.62 15.39 1.54
C THR A 197 2.87 16.02 2.12
N SER A 198 2.79 16.53 3.36
CA SER A 198 3.98 16.84 4.15
C SER A 198 4.57 15.57 4.79
N HIS A 199 5.74 15.69 5.41
CA HIS A 199 6.35 14.56 6.16
C HIS A 199 5.57 14.19 7.43
N THR A 200 4.80 15.12 7.98
CA THR A 200 3.97 14.92 9.18
C THR A 200 2.56 14.40 8.84
N GLU A 201 2.22 14.31 7.57
CA GLU A 201 0.93 13.81 7.12
C GLU A 201 1.03 12.37 6.64
N LEU A 202 -0.02 11.60 6.87
CA LEU A 202 -0.16 10.22 6.41
C LEU A 202 -1.41 10.07 5.57
N ILE A 203 -1.37 9.16 4.60
CA ILE A 203 -2.57 8.74 3.86
C ILE A 203 -3.01 7.39 4.41
N GLU A 204 -4.27 7.30 4.80
CA GLU A 204 -4.92 6.07 5.21
C GLU A 204 -6.03 5.71 4.21
N ALA A 205 -5.87 4.60 3.51
CA ALA A 205 -6.94 4.01 2.72
C ALA A 205 -7.68 2.99 3.60
N ARG A 206 -9.00 3.13 3.75
CA ARG A 206 -9.87 2.19 4.48
C ARG A 206 -10.67 1.39 3.46
N LEU A 207 -10.78 0.09 3.71
CA LEU A 207 -11.51 -0.85 2.86
C LEU A 207 -12.44 -1.71 3.71
N PRO A 208 -13.62 -2.13 3.19
CA PRO A 208 -14.63 -2.81 3.98
C PRO A 208 -14.13 -4.08 4.66
N GLU A 209 -13.22 -4.82 3.98
CA GLU A 209 -12.68 -6.09 4.45
C GLU A 209 -11.84 -5.96 5.73
N TYR A 210 -11.33 -4.76 6.04
CA TYR A 210 -10.42 -4.53 7.17
C TYR A 210 -10.91 -3.46 8.13
N ASP A 211 -11.63 -2.47 7.61
CA ASP A 211 -11.91 -1.22 8.34
C ASP A 211 -13.43 -0.96 8.48
N GLY A 212 -14.27 -1.76 7.80
CA GLY A 212 -15.74 -1.64 7.84
C GLY A 212 -16.31 -0.47 7.02
N GLU A 213 -15.45 0.34 6.40
CA GLU A 213 -15.84 1.47 5.55
C GLU A 213 -14.88 1.61 4.36
N THR A 214 -15.33 2.32 3.32
CA THR A 214 -14.50 2.61 2.13
C THR A 214 -14.20 4.10 2.04
N GLY A 215 -12.92 4.43 1.86
CA GLY A 215 -12.50 5.81 1.61
C GLY A 215 -11.01 6.02 1.77
N VAL A 216 -10.60 7.27 1.62
CA VAL A 216 -9.21 7.70 1.82
C VAL A 216 -9.21 8.96 2.68
N TRP A 217 -8.38 8.94 3.71
CA TRP A 217 -8.21 10.04 4.67
C TRP A 217 -6.80 10.57 4.68
N LEU A 218 -6.70 11.87 4.86
CA LEU A 218 -5.47 12.55 5.25
C LEU A 218 -5.44 12.60 6.77
N MET A 219 -4.39 12.03 7.34
CA MET A 219 -4.14 12.00 8.77
C MET A 219 -2.95 12.93 9.08
N GLU A 220 -2.94 13.52 10.25
CA GLU A 220 -1.85 14.37 10.75
C GLU A 220 -1.29 13.77 12.06
N LEU A 221 0.07 13.72 12.15
CA LEU A 221 0.83 13.24 13.31
C LEU A 221 0.96 14.34 14.36
#